data_3c0c8045aae1b4388fcd8daf43cb635d
#
_entry.id   3c0c8045aae1b4388fcd8daf43cb635d
#
_cell.length_a   1.000
_cell.length_b   1.000
_cell.length_c   1.000
_cell.angle_alpha   90.00
_cell.angle_beta   90.00
_cell.angle_gamma   90.00
#
_symmetry.space_group_name_H-M   'P 1'
#
loop_
_entity.id
_entity.type
_entity.pdbx_description
1 polymer ?
#
loop_
_entity_poly.entity_id
_entity_poly.type
_entity_poly.pdbx_seq_one_letter_code
_entity_poly.pdbx_strand_id
1 'polypeptide(L)'
;MFPRNGAKVPEIRFDGFTYDWEQRKLGEIYGSIGNAFVGTATPYYAEHGHFYLESNNVKDGQINHNAEIFINDEFYEKQKDKWLHTGDMVMVQSGHVGHAAVIPEELDNTAAHALIMFRNPKEEIEPYFLNYEYQTDKAKKQIENITTGNTIKHILASDMQEFVVDIPKYEEQKVIASYFCKLDHLITLHQRQHKLHLNMLL
;
A
#
# COMPACT_ATOMS: atom_id res chain seq x y z
N MET A 1 1.59 14.02 12.58
CA MET A 1 2.96 13.46 12.58
C MET A 1 3.59 13.45 11.18
N PHE A 2 2.90 13.94 10.16
CA PHE A 2 3.47 14.20 8.82
C PHE A 2 3.53 15.70 8.58
N PRO A 3 4.53 16.20 7.81
CA PRO A 3 4.63 17.62 7.52
C PRO A 3 3.43 18.15 6.75
N ARG A 4 3.00 19.38 7.07
CA ARG A 4 2.01 20.09 6.25
C ARG A 4 2.71 20.69 5.01
N ASN A 5 1.90 21.10 4.04
CA ASN A 5 2.41 21.69 2.80
C ASN A 5 3.49 22.78 3.07
N GLY A 6 4.67 22.59 2.49
CA GLY A 6 5.79 23.51 2.62
C GLY A 6 6.63 23.39 3.91
N ALA A 7 6.20 22.60 4.89
CA ALA A 7 7.00 22.33 6.08
C ALA A 7 8.01 21.22 5.80
N LYS A 8 9.19 21.32 6.41
CA LYS A 8 10.25 20.30 6.35
C LYS A 8 10.21 19.31 7.52
N VAL A 9 9.41 19.58 8.53
CA VAL A 9 9.23 18.75 9.71
C VAL A 9 7.76 18.74 10.14
N PRO A 10 7.27 17.68 10.76
CA PRO A 10 5.91 17.64 11.31
C PRO A 10 5.80 18.51 12.58
N GLU A 11 4.61 19.05 12.85
CA GLU A 11 4.31 19.79 14.09
C GLU A 11 4.38 18.91 15.35
N ILE A 12 4.03 17.65 15.22
CA ILE A 12 4.11 16.63 16.28
C ILE A 12 5.16 15.62 15.87
N ARG A 13 6.19 15.45 16.68
CA ARG A 13 7.35 14.62 16.40
C ARG A 13 7.80 13.89 17.66
N PHE A 14 8.37 12.72 17.52
CA PHE A 14 9.01 12.01 18.61
C PHE A 14 10.29 12.74 19.05
N ASP A 15 10.59 12.69 20.33
CA ASP A 15 11.83 13.26 20.88
C ASP A 15 13.07 12.59 20.29
N GLY A 16 14.13 13.37 20.15
CA GLY A 16 15.44 12.91 19.65
C GLY A 16 15.64 13.04 18.14
N PHE A 17 14.59 13.32 17.36
CA PHE A 17 14.72 13.55 15.92
C PHE A 17 14.74 15.06 15.62
N THR A 18 15.81 15.56 15.02
CA THR A 18 16.03 17.00 14.80
C THR A 18 16.26 17.38 13.33
N TYR A 19 16.57 16.40 12.48
CA TYR A 19 16.85 16.65 11.07
C TYR A 19 15.61 16.98 10.28
N ASP A 20 15.75 17.85 9.26
CA ASP A 20 14.71 18.10 8.28
C ASP A 20 14.37 16.81 7.52
N TRP A 21 13.10 16.66 7.15
CA TRP A 21 12.66 15.63 6.21
C TRP A 21 13.01 16.04 4.79
N GLU A 22 13.32 15.06 3.96
CA GLU A 22 13.65 15.25 2.55
C GLU A 22 12.43 15.00 1.68
N GLN A 23 12.26 15.82 0.65
CA GLN A 23 11.28 15.55 -0.39
C GLN A 23 11.92 14.69 -1.47
N ARG A 24 11.39 13.51 -1.69
CA ARG A 24 11.92 12.53 -2.64
C ARG A 24 10.83 12.03 -3.58
N LYS A 25 11.18 11.78 -4.82
CA LYS A 25 10.29 11.09 -5.75
C LYS A 25 10.32 9.58 -5.49
N LEU A 26 9.17 8.89 -5.64
CA LEU A 26 9.13 7.43 -5.47
C LEU A 26 10.05 6.70 -6.46
N GLY A 27 10.23 7.23 -7.67
CA GLY A 27 11.19 6.68 -8.65
C GLY A 27 12.65 6.78 -8.22
N GLU A 28 12.99 7.65 -7.26
CA GLU A 28 14.33 7.70 -6.65
C GLU A 28 14.48 6.64 -5.55
N ILE A 29 13.39 6.30 -4.86
CA ILE A 29 13.35 5.36 -3.74
C ILE A 29 13.26 3.92 -4.21
N TYR A 30 12.34 3.62 -5.13
CA TYR A 30 12.11 2.28 -5.64
C TYR A 30 12.86 2.02 -6.93
N GLY A 31 13.48 0.84 -7.04
CA GLY A 31 14.12 0.36 -8.26
C GLY A 31 13.13 -0.07 -9.33
N SER A 32 11.92 -0.45 -8.92
CA SER A 32 10.86 -0.88 -9.82
C SER A 32 9.50 -0.35 -9.37
N ILE A 33 8.89 0.47 -10.22
CA ILE A 33 7.48 0.87 -10.12
C ILE A 33 6.82 0.47 -11.44
N GLY A 34 5.89 -0.46 -11.38
CA GLY A 34 5.26 -1.02 -12.57
C GLY A 34 3.94 -1.72 -12.27
N ASN A 35 3.31 -2.26 -13.30
CA ASN A 35 2.04 -2.93 -13.14
C ASN A 35 2.22 -4.43 -12.88
N ALA A 36 1.41 -4.98 -12.00
CA ALA A 36 1.11 -6.40 -11.91
C ALA A 36 0.54 -6.91 -13.24
N PHE A 37 0.03 -8.12 -13.28
CA PHE A 37 -0.62 -8.60 -14.50
C PHE A 37 -1.80 -7.69 -14.88
N VAL A 38 -1.85 -7.31 -16.16
CA VAL A 38 -2.96 -6.56 -16.74
C VAL A 38 -3.50 -7.36 -17.93
N GLY A 39 -4.74 -7.77 -17.86
CA GLY A 39 -5.37 -8.58 -18.90
C GLY A 39 -6.51 -9.41 -18.34
N THR A 40 -7.07 -10.31 -19.15
CA THR A 40 -8.16 -11.20 -18.74
C THR A 40 -7.61 -12.38 -17.92
N ALA A 41 -7.87 -12.39 -16.63
CA ALA A 41 -7.47 -13.45 -15.71
C ALA A 41 -8.53 -14.51 -15.47
N THR A 42 -9.81 -14.21 -15.77
CA THR A 42 -10.96 -15.10 -15.53
C THR A 42 -10.79 -16.55 -16.00
N PRO A 43 -10.16 -16.86 -17.17
CA PRO A 43 -9.97 -18.23 -17.60
C PRO A 43 -9.07 -19.08 -16.70
N TYR A 44 -8.34 -18.45 -15.81
CA TYR A 44 -7.38 -19.09 -14.89
C TYR A 44 -7.86 -19.14 -13.45
N TYR A 45 -9.08 -18.65 -13.19
CA TYR A 45 -9.67 -18.70 -11.86
C TYR A 45 -9.99 -20.16 -11.50
N ALA A 46 -9.78 -20.50 -10.23
CA ALA A 46 -9.97 -21.83 -9.67
C ALA A 46 -10.72 -21.74 -8.33
N GLU A 47 -11.38 -22.83 -7.92
CA GLU A 47 -12.01 -22.92 -6.59
C GLU A 47 -10.97 -22.96 -5.46
N HIS A 48 -9.80 -23.53 -5.76
CA HIS A 48 -8.64 -23.62 -4.86
C HIS A 48 -7.37 -23.37 -5.65
N GLY A 49 -6.34 -22.86 -5.00
CA GLY A 49 -5.06 -22.54 -5.65
C GLY A 49 -4.33 -21.41 -4.93
N HIS A 50 -3.67 -20.56 -5.70
CA HIS A 50 -2.95 -19.42 -5.16
C HIS A 50 -3.87 -18.21 -5.04
N PHE A 51 -3.86 -17.57 -3.87
CA PHE A 51 -4.57 -16.31 -3.67
C PHE A 51 -4.10 -15.27 -4.70
N TYR A 52 -5.05 -14.60 -5.33
CA TYR A 52 -4.79 -13.61 -6.37
C TYR A 52 -5.21 -12.23 -5.86
N LEU A 53 -4.23 -11.40 -5.57
CA LEU A 53 -4.47 -10.09 -4.99
C LEU A 53 -5.04 -9.13 -6.03
N GLU A 54 -6.25 -8.64 -5.79
CA GLU A 54 -6.94 -7.69 -6.65
C GLU A 54 -7.24 -6.36 -5.94
N SER A 55 -7.70 -5.38 -6.72
CA SER A 55 -8.04 -4.04 -6.21
C SER A 55 -9.03 -4.05 -5.03
N ASN A 56 -9.98 -4.98 -5.02
CA ASN A 56 -10.98 -5.11 -3.94
C ASN A 56 -10.37 -5.56 -2.60
N ASN A 57 -9.20 -6.18 -2.64
CA ASN A 57 -8.49 -6.61 -1.44
C ASN A 57 -7.65 -5.51 -0.81
N VAL A 58 -7.38 -4.40 -1.53
CA VAL A 58 -6.51 -3.30 -1.06
C VAL A 58 -7.36 -2.11 -0.67
N LYS A 59 -7.40 -1.78 0.63
CA LYS A 59 -8.19 -0.67 1.15
C LYS A 59 -7.62 -0.12 2.45
N ASP A 60 -7.59 1.21 2.56
CA ASP A 60 -7.27 1.95 3.79
C ASP A 60 -5.95 1.49 4.46
N GLY A 61 -4.92 1.23 3.66
CA GLY A 61 -3.61 0.81 4.14
C GLY A 61 -3.49 -0.67 4.47
N GLN A 62 -4.50 -1.49 4.18
CA GLN A 62 -4.57 -2.89 4.57
C GLN A 62 -4.96 -3.78 3.39
N ILE A 63 -4.54 -5.05 3.46
CA ILE A 63 -5.03 -6.11 2.61
C ILE A 63 -6.13 -6.86 3.37
N ASN A 64 -7.27 -7.06 2.71
CA ASN A 64 -8.38 -7.83 3.25
C ASN A 64 -8.64 -9.08 2.40
N HIS A 65 -9.23 -10.09 3.02
CA HIS A 65 -9.59 -11.37 2.41
C HIS A 65 -11.09 -11.48 2.10
N ASN A 66 -11.77 -10.35 1.94
CA ASN A 66 -13.16 -10.34 1.51
C ASN A 66 -13.23 -10.65 0.00
N ALA A 67 -14.03 -11.60 -0.42
CA ALA A 67 -14.14 -12.02 -1.82
C ALA A 67 -12.79 -12.45 -2.43
N GLU A 68 -12.15 -13.44 -1.82
CA GLU A 68 -10.92 -14.03 -2.33
C GLU A 68 -11.13 -14.66 -3.71
N ILE A 69 -10.15 -14.43 -4.58
CA ILE A 69 -10.02 -15.10 -5.87
C ILE A 69 -8.77 -15.95 -5.82
N PHE A 70 -8.86 -17.16 -6.38
CA PHE A 70 -7.73 -18.07 -6.52
C PHE A 70 -7.45 -18.33 -7.98
N ILE A 71 -6.18 -18.52 -8.32
CA ILE A 71 -5.70 -18.87 -9.66
C ILE A 71 -5.00 -20.22 -9.64
N ASN A 72 -4.99 -20.89 -10.80
CA ASN A 72 -4.32 -22.17 -10.95
C ASN A 72 -2.79 -22.04 -10.99
N ASP A 73 -2.08 -23.14 -10.77
CA ASP A 73 -0.61 -23.21 -10.71
C ASP A 73 0.05 -22.69 -11.98
N GLU A 74 -0.49 -23.05 -13.17
CA GLU A 74 0.07 -22.65 -14.45
C GLU A 74 0.13 -21.11 -14.59
N PHE A 75 -0.96 -20.45 -14.26
CA PHE A 75 -1.04 -18.98 -14.37
C PHE A 75 -0.26 -18.28 -13.26
N TYR A 76 -0.21 -18.86 -12.07
CA TYR A 76 0.62 -18.38 -10.99
C TYR A 76 2.10 -18.40 -11.36
N GLU A 77 2.62 -19.52 -11.86
CA GLU A 77 4.02 -19.65 -12.28
C GLU A 77 4.38 -18.71 -13.46
N LYS A 78 3.43 -18.46 -14.38
CA LYS A 78 3.62 -17.50 -15.47
C LYS A 78 3.85 -16.06 -15.00
N GLN A 79 3.48 -15.73 -13.77
CA GLN A 79 3.64 -14.40 -13.18
C GLN A 79 4.83 -14.32 -12.22
N LYS A 80 5.71 -15.30 -12.17
CA LYS A 80 6.79 -15.42 -11.21
C LYS A 80 7.72 -14.19 -11.14
N ASP A 81 7.99 -13.56 -12.25
CA ASP A 81 8.76 -12.31 -12.35
C ASP A 81 8.07 -11.09 -11.74
N LYS A 82 6.76 -11.22 -11.49
CA LYS A 82 5.90 -10.20 -10.90
C LYS A 82 5.34 -10.56 -9.53
N TRP A 83 5.77 -11.65 -8.93
CA TRP A 83 5.37 -11.95 -7.56
C TRP A 83 5.77 -10.83 -6.62
N LEU A 84 4.89 -10.55 -5.71
CA LEU A 84 5.08 -9.59 -4.64
C LEU A 84 5.70 -10.29 -3.44
N HIS A 85 6.67 -9.62 -2.83
CA HIS A 85 7.36 -10.14 -1.66
C HIS A 85 7.03 -9.31 -0.42
N THR A 86 7.26 -9.90 0.75
CA THR A 86 7.10 -9.23 2.04
C THR A 86 7.80 -7.86 2.02
N GLY A 87 7.06 -6.81 2.39
CA GLY A 87 7.55 -5.43 2.39
C GLY A 87 7.39 -4.69 1.06
N ASP A 88 7.08 -5.37 -0.04
CA ASP A 88 6.65 -4.68 -1.26
C ASP A 88 5.35 -3.90 -0.99
N MET A 89 5.14 -2.83 -1.75
CA MET A 89 3.89 -2.08 -1.66
C MET A 89 3.08 -2.22 -2.95
N VAL A 90 1.78 -2.15 -2.80
CA VAL A 90 0.84 -2.10 -3.92
C VAL A 90 -0.09 -0.91 -3.82
N MET A 91 -0.58 -0.44 -4.97
CA MET A 91 -1.58 0.63 -5.04
C MET A 91 -2.63 0.30 -6.10
N VAL A 92 -3.90 0.56 -5.77
CA VAL A 92 -5.02 0.43 -6.70
C VAL A 92 -4.89 1.46 -7.81
N GLN A 93 -4.75 0.98 -9.06
CA GLN A 93 -4.57 1.85 -10.23
C GLN A 93 -5.88 2.25 -10.91
N SER A 94 -6.98 1.55 -10.66
CA SER A 94 -8.24 1.74 -11.38
C SER A 94 -9.47 1.63 -10.46
N GLY A 95 -10.48 2.43 -10.71
CA GLY A 95 -11.71 2.49 -9.92
C GLY A 95 -11.52 3.34 -8.65
N HIS A 96 -11.36 2.72 -7.49
CA HIS A 96 -11.05 3.40 -6.22
C HIS A 96 -9.54 3.62 -6.05
N VAL A 97 -8.99 4.40 -6.96
CA VAL A 97 -7.55 4.66 -7.08
C VAL A 97 -6.90 5.20 -5.81
N GLY A 98 -5.61 4.90 -5.63
CA GLY A 98 -4.79 5.47 -4.56
C GLY A 98 -4.87 4.72 -3.22
N HIS A 99 -5.74 3.72 -3.06
CA HIS A 99 -5.63 2.82 -1.93
C HIS A 99 -4.35 1.99 -2.06
N ALA A 100 -3.52 2.01 -1.04
CA ALA A 100 -2.26 1.29 -1.00
C ALA A 100 -2.23 0.31 0.17
N ALA A 101 -1.34 -0.67 0.12
CA ALA A 101 -1.03 -1.57 1.22
C ALA A 101 0.39 -2.12 1.09
N VAL A 102 0.95 -2.57 2.22
CA VAL A 102 2.21 -3.33 2.27
C VAL A 102 1.89 -4.82 2.23
N ILE A 103 2.70 -5.59 1.50
CA ILE A 103 2.59 -7.05 1.45
C ILE A 103 3.13 -7.62 2.76
N PRO A 104 2.28 -8.27 3.59
CA PRO A 104 2.72 -8.88 4.83
C PRO A 104 3.39 -10.24 4.59
N GLU A 105 4.03 -10.80 5.62
CA GLU A 105 4.80 -12.04 5.53
C GLU A 105 3.95 -13.23 5.05
N GLU A 106 2.71 -13.33 5.48
CA GLU A 106 1.78 -14.40 5.09
C GLU A 106 1.36 -14.37 3.61
N LEU A 107 1.62 -13.26 2.91
CA LEU A 107 1.38 -13.08 1.47
C LEU A 107 2.67 -13.01 0.66
N ASP A 108 3.81 -13.47 1.20
CA ASP A 108 5.04 -13.56 0.42
C ASP A 108 4.84 -14.45 -0.82
N ASN A 109 5.39 -14.02 -1.94
CA ASN A 109 5.21 -14.65 -3.26
C ASN A 109 3.78 -14.55 -3.82
N THR A 110 3.00 -13.53 -3.46
CA THR A 110 1.64 -13.36 -4.00
C THR A 110 1.65 -12.80 -5.42
N ALA A 111 0.86 -13.41 -6.31
CA ALA A 111 0.54 -12.85 -7.63
C ALA A 111 -0.59 -11.80 -7.49
N ALA A 112 -0.56 -10.77 -8.36
CA ALA A 112 -1.52 -9.68 -8.31
C ALA A 112 -2.09 -9.28 -9.67
N HIS A 113 -3.29 -8.68 -9.66
CA HIS A 113 -3.99 -8.22 -10.84
C HIS A 113 -4.27 -6.72 -10.79
N ALA A 114 -3.88 -6.02 -11.85
CA ALA A 114 -4.23 -4.62 -12.08
C ALA A 114 -3.90 -3.67 -10.91
N LEU A 115 -2.80 -3.93 -10.23
CA LEU A 115 -2.22 -3.08 -9.19
C LEU A 115 -0.91 -2.47 -9.69
N ILE A 116 -0.58 -1.27 -9.21
CA ILE A 116 0.79 -0.73 -9.29
C ILE A 116 1.59 -1.37 -8.16
N MET A 117 2.77 -1.87 -8.48
CA MET A 117 3.71 -2.49 -7.56
C MET A 117 4.91 -1.58 -7.34
N PHE A 118 5.35 -1.42 -6.09
CA PHE A 118 6.56 -0.71 -5.70
C PHE A 118 7.50 -1.74 -5.07
N ARG A 119 8.59 -2.04 -5.77
CA ARG A 119 9.50 -3.14 -5.44
C ARG A 119 10.96 -2.69 -5.50
N ASN A 120 11.84 -3.49 -4.89
CA ASN A 120 13.28 -3.29 -4.95
C ASN A 120 13.70 -1.88 -4.49
N PRO A 121 13.49 -1.51 -3.24
CA PRO A 121 13.94 -0.22 -2.73
C PRO A 121 15.46 -0.08 -2.89
N LYS A 122 15.92 1.09 -3.33
CA LYS A 122 17.33 1.40 -3.58
C LYS A 122 18.11 1.72 -2.32
N GLU A 123 17.39 1.96 -1.23
CA GLU A 123 17.91 2.29 0.10
C GLU A 123 17.00 1.70 1.18
N GLU A 124 17.41 1.77 2.43
CA GLU A 124 16.57 1.35 3.56
C GLU A 124 15.34 2.25 3.64
N ILE A 125 14.17 1.65 3.52
CA ILE A 125 12.86 2.30 3.63
C ILE A 125 11.95 1.47 4.52
N GLU A 126 11.15 2.12 5.36
CA GLU A 126 10.12 1.44 6.13
C GLU A 126 8.80 1.51 5.34
N PRO A 127 8.33 0.41 4.73
CA PRO A 127 7.19 0.46 3.81
C PRO A 127 5.89 0.87 4.52
N TYR A 128 5.71 0.51 5.78
CA TYR A 128 4.54 0.94 6.55
C TYR A 128 4.55 2.45 6.81
N PHE A 129 5.73 3.10 6.92
CA PHE A 129 5.81 4.54 7.00
C PHE A 129 5.21 5.21 5.75
N LEU A 130 5.61 4.76 4.55
CA LEU A 130 5.06 5.25 3.29
C LEU A 130 3.56 4.94 3.15
N ASN A 131 3.14 3.76 3.59
CA ASN A 131 1.73 3.38 3.59
C ASN A 131 0.86 4.35 4.41
N TYR A 132 1.35 4.84 5.55
CA TYR A 132 0.65 5.87 6.33
C TYR A 132 0.75 7.24 5.68
N GLU A 133 1.86 7.59 5.04
CA GLU A 133 2.00 8.85 4.33
C GLU A 133 1.00 8.97 3.18
N TYR A 134 0.74 7.89 2.42
CA TYR A 134 -0.27 7.87 1.36
C TYR A 134 -1.70 8.14 1.86
N GLN A 135 -1.95 7.96 3.13
CA GLN A 135 -3.26 8.22 3.74
C GLN A 135 -3.43 9.68 4.18
N THR A 136 -2.39 10.50 4.12
CA THR A 136 -2.45 11.93 4.45
C THR A 136 -3.25 12.72 3.42
N ASP A 137 -3.83 13.86 3.83
CA ASP A 137 -4.55 14.75 2.92
C ASP A 137 -3.65 15.30 1.81
N LYS A 138 -2.35 15.53 2.10
CA LYS A 138 -1.35 15.95 1.13
C LYS A 138 -1.19 14.91 0.03
N ALA A 139 -0.99 13.65 0.39
CA ALA A 139 -0.83 12.56 -0.55
C ALA A 139 -2.12 12.30 -1.35
N LYS A 140 -3.28 12.28 -0.69
CA LYS A 140 -4.59 12.13 -1.36
C LYS A 140 -4.82 13.22 -2.41
N LYS A 141 -4.52 14.48 -2.08
CA LYS A 141 -4.64 15.59 -3.05
C LYS A 141 -3.67 15.43 -4.22
N GLN A 142 -2.45 14.93 -3.98
CA GLN A 142 -1.49 14.66 -5.04
C GLN A 142 -1.99 13.51 -5.94
N ILE A 143 -2.54 12.44 -5.37
CA ILE A 143 -3.17 11.33 -6.10
C ILE A 143 -4.34 11.84 -6.95
N GLU A 144 -5.22 12.69 -6.40
CA GLU A 144 -6.32 13.29 -7.15
C GLU A 144 -5.83 14.07 -8.37
N ASN A 145 -4.74 14.82 -8.26
CA ASN A 145 -4.19 15.63 -9.35
C ASN A 145 -3.61 14.81 -10.50
N ILE A 146 -3.05 13.62 -10.23
CA ILE A 146 -2.50 12.72 -11.25
C ILE A 146 -3.55 11.71 -11.75
N THR A 147 -4.73 11.65 -11.11
CA THR A 147 -5.80 10.75 -11.50
C THR A 147 -6.47 11.26 -12.77
N THR A 148 -6.63 10.38 -13.75
CA THR A 148 -7.31 10.64 -15.03
C THR A 148 -8.59 9.81 -15.16
N GLY A 149 -9.42 10.16 -16.13
CA GLY A 149 -10.68 9.46 -16.44
C GLY A 149 -11.91 10.07 -15.76
N ASN A 150 -13.01 10.16 -16.53
CA ASN A 150 -14.28 10.75 -16.07
C ASN A 150 -15.19 9.70 -15.42
N THR A 151 -15.35 8.53 -16.05
CA THR A 151 -16.24 7.45 -15.59
C THR A 151 -15.50 6.45 -14.71
N ILE A 152 -14.33 6.01 -15.15
CA ILE A 152 -13.44 5.14 -14.37
C ILE A 152 -12.13 5.88 -14.18
N LYS A 153 -11.76 6.10 -12.95
CA LYS A 153 -10.51 6.78 -12.57
C LYS A 153 -9.33 5.85 -12.74
N HIS A 154 -8.20 6.39 -13.19
CA HIS A 154 -6.95 5.66 -13.38
C HIS A 154 -5.75 6.48 -12.95
N ILE A 155 -4.75 5.79 -12.42
CA ILE A 155 -3.38 6.29 -12.18
C ILE A 155 -2.42 5.42 -12.96
N LEU A 156 -1.40 6.01 -13.59
CA LEU A 156 -0.36 5.27 -14.27
C LEU A 156 0.84 5.01 -13.34
N ALA A 157 1.50 3.89 -13.52
CA ALA A 157 2.74 3.59 -12.80
C ALA A 157 3.84 4.63 -13.08
N SER A 158 3.85 5.23 -14.29
CA SER A 158 4.73 6.34 -14.64
C SER A 158 4.48 7.60 -13.81
N ASP A 159 3.22 7.91 -13.49
CA ASP A 159 2.89 9.07 -12.68
C ASP A 159 3.38 8.87 -11.23
N MET A 160 3.33 7.63 -10.75
CA MET A 160 3.84 7.29 -9.43
C MET A 160 5.36 7.39 -9.31
N GLN A 161 6.11 7.33 -10.41
CA GLN A 161 7.55 7.62 -10.37
C GLN A 161 7.85 9.08 -9.99
N GLU A 162 7.00 10.00 -10.41
CA GLU A 162 7.11 11.43 -10.12
C GLU A 162 6.42 11.86 -8.81
N PHE A 163 5.71 10.94 -8.16
CA PHE A 163 5.01 11.20 -6.90
C PHE A 163 6.00 11.55 -5.79
N VAL A 164 5.77 12.68 -5.12
CA VAL A 164 6.67 13.22 -4.09
C VAL A 164 6.18 12.83 -2.71
N VAL A 165 7.10 12.30 -1.91
CA VAL A 165 6.91 11.94 -0.50
C VAL A 165 7.86 12.73 0.39
N ASP A 166 7.45 12.98 1.65
CA ASP A 166 8.31 13.59 2.66
C ASP A 166 8.93 12.48 3.51
N ILE A 167 10.24 12.32 3.45
CA ILE A 167 10.95 11.19 4.08
C ILE A 167 11.91 11.67 5.16
N PRO A 168 11.76 11.20 6.43
CA PRO A 168 12.77 11.32 7.46
C PRO A 168 13.85 10.26 7.30
N LYS A 169 14.87 10.31 8.14
CA LYS A 169 15.84 9.21 8.27
C LYS A 169 15.16 7.91 8.67
N TYR A 170 15.72 6.79 8.23
CA TYR A 170 15.14 5.45 8.41
C TYR A 170 14.73 5.13 9.85
N GLU A 171 15.55 5.52 10.84
CA GLU A 171 15.22 5.28 12.25
C GLU A 171 13.91 5.99 12.68
N GLU A 172 13.65 7.19 12.17
CA GLU A 172 12.39 7.90 12.46
C GLU A 172 11.22 7.27 11.71
N GLN A 173 11.41 6.80 10.47
CA GLN A 173 10.40 6.05 9.72
C GLN A 173 9.91 4.84 10.53
N LYS A 174 10.83 4.04 11.09
CA LYS A 174 10.51 2.86 11.91
C LYS A 174 9.70 3.23 13.14
N VAL A 175 10.07 4.30 13.84
CA VAL A 175 9.34 4.73 15.05
C VAL A 175 7.92 5.16 14.69
N ILE A 176 7.74 5.95 13.62
CA ILE A 176 6.45 6.42 13.16
C ILE A 176 5.58 5.24 12.72
N ALA A 177 6.12 4.34 11.86
CA ALA A 177 5.41 3.16 11.40
C ALA A 177 4.95 2.27 12.57
N SER A 178 5.88 1.95 13.49
CA SER A 178 5.56 1.15 14.68
C SER A 178 4.45 1.78 15.53
N TYR A 179 4.45 3.10 15.68
CA TYR A 179 3.42 3.81 16.43
C TYR A 179 2.04 3.64 15.77
N PHE A 180 1.93 3.88 14.47
CA PHE A 180 0.66 3.76 13.77
C PHE A 180 0.19 2.31 13.64
N CYS A 181 1.09 1.34 13.39
CA CYS A 181 0.74 -0.08 13.39
C CYS A 181 0.15 -0.53 14.73
N LYS A 182 0.71 -0.05 15.86
CA LYS A 182 0.15 -0.34 17.18
C LYS A 182 -1.23 0.28 17.38
N LEU A 183 -1.45 1.50 16.88
CA LEU A 183 -2.76 2.14 16.95
C LEU A 183 -3.80 1.36 16.13
N ASP A 184 -3.47 0.96 14.90
CA ASP A 184 -4.37 0.16 14.07
C ASP A 184 -4.72 -1.19 14.72
N HIS A 185 -3.72 -1.83 15.32
CA HIS A 185 -3.94 -3.06 16.08
C HIS A 185 -4.92 -2.84 17.25
N LEU A 186 -4.74 -1.80 18.04
CA LEU A 186 -5.64 -1.46 19.16
C LEU A 186 -7.06 -1.14 18.69
N ILE A 187 -7.20 -0.38 17.62
CA ILE A 187 -8.50 -0.06 16.99
C ILE A 187 -9.19 -1.35 16.55
N THR A 188 -8.48 -2.24 15.86
CA THR A 188 -9.01 -3.52 15.42
C THR A 188 -9.47 -4.41 16.58
N LEU A 189 -8.67 -4.50 17.64
CA LEU A 189 -9.05 -5.25 18.86
C LEU A 189 -10.31 -4.68 19.48
N HIS A 190 -10.40 -3.36 19.63
CA HIS A 190 -11.56 -2.69 20.18
C HIS A 190 -12.84 -2.93 19.36
N GLN A 191 -12.74 -2.84 18.03
CA GLN A 191 -13.84 -3.12 17.11
C GLN A 191 -14.33 -4.58 17.23
N ARG A 192 -13.40 -5.54 17.33
CA ARG A 192 -13.74 -6.96 17.55
C ARG A 192 -14.46 -7.19 18.88
N GLN A 193 -13.98 -6.60 19.97
CA GLN A 193 -14.62 -6.68 21.27
C GLN A 193 -16.04 -6.10 21.25
N HIS A 194 -16.20 -4.94 20.62
CA HIS A 194 -17.52 -4.29 20.49
C HIS A 194 -18.51 -5.14 19.70
N LYS A 195 -18.06 -5.75 18.59
CA LYS A 195 -18.89 -6.65 17.78
C LYS A 195 -19.29 -7.92 18.52
N LEU A 196 -18.38 -8.51 19.31
CA LEU A 196 -18.69 -9.66 20.16
C LEU A 196 -19.72 -9.30 21.24
N HIS A 197 -19.58 -8.15 21.87
CA HIS A 197 -20.52 -7.69 22.88
C HIS A 197 -21.93 -7.46 22.32
N LEU A 198 -22.02 -6.86 21.13
CA LEU A 198 -23.29 -6.65 20.43
C LEU A 198 -23.98 -7.98 20.05
N ASN A 199 -23.23 -8.96 19.60
CA ASN A 199 -23.74 -10.30 19.25
C ASN A 199 -24.19 -11.11 20.49
N MET A 200 -23.72 -10.77 21.68
CA MET A 200 -24.15 -11.42 22.93
C MET A 200 -25.43 -10.79 23.50
N LEU A 201 -25.83 -9.62 23.02
CA LEU A 201 -27.04 -8.89 23.46
C LEU A 201 -28.25 -9.14 22.54
N LEU A 202 -28.06 -9.80 21.41
CA LEU A 202 -29.10 -10.25 20.47
C LEU A 202 -29.39 -11.72 20.63
#